data_a2515b3e51f97f5e1a8bbf00f65eb50d
#
_entry.id   a2515b3e51f97f5e1a8bbf00f65eb50d
#
_cell.length_a   1.000
_cell.length_b   1.000
_cell.length_c   1.000
_cell.angle_alpha   90.00
_cell.angle_beta   90.00
_cell.angle_gamma   90.00
#
_symmetry.space_group_name_H-M   'P 1'
#
loop_
_entity.id
_entity.type
_entity.pdbx_description
1 polymer ?
#
loop_
_entity_poly.entity_id
_entity_poly.type
_entity_poly.pdbx_seq_one_letter_code
_entity_poly.pdbx_strand_id
1 'polypeptide(L)'
;MDILVLNTNFEVVAVMDTYESLIWTDRYNSYGDFEFYFTMDKKLLDYLKEDYYLWNPNSEHYMIIEEFKITSDAESGDHLIVTGRSLESILDRRIIWGQQIFNGNLQNAVEKMLKDCIILPSIGERKIDNFTFVASTDPIITALTIDKQYTGDCLYDVIQGLCEENNIGFKVTLTNENK
;
A
#
# COMPACT_ATOMS: atom_id res chain seq x y z
N MET A 1 -11.77 -18.09 6.05
CA MET A 1 -10.92 -17.59 4.94
C MET A 1 -9.55 -17.37 5.54
N ASP A 2 -8.51 -17.89 4.91
CA ASP A 2 -7.16 -17.87 5.46
C ASP A 2 -6.45 -16.60 5.01
N ILE A 3 -5.94 -15.83 5.95
CA ILE A 3 -5.12 -14.65 5.68
C ILE A 3 -3.68 -14.97 6.01
N LEU A 4 -2.78 -14.78 5.07
CA LEU A 4 -1.36 -14.99 5.28
C LEU A 4 -0.71 -13.75 5.86
N VAL A 5 0.13 -13.95 6.86
CA VAL A 5 0.98 -12.90 7.45
C VAL A 5 2.37 -13.04 6.89
N LEU A 6 2.89 -11.95 6.32
CA LEU A 6 4.26 -11.91 5.78
C LEU A 6 5.10 -10.94 6.63
N ASN A 7 6.36 -11.28 6.84
CA ASN A 7 7.31 -10.39 7.48
C ASN A 7 7.80 -9.29 6.52
N THR A 8 8.70 -8.43 6.98
CA THR A 8 9.29 -7.35 6.17
C THR A 8 10.14 -7.83 5.00
N ASN A 9 10.50 -9.13 4.94
CA ASN A 9 11.17 -9.75 3.80
C ASN A 9 10.18 -10.45 2.85
N PHE A 10 8.87 -10.27 3.07
CA PHE A 10 7.79 -10.91 2.33
C PHE A 10 7.73 -12.44 2.47
N GLU A 11 8.31 -12.99 3.53
CA GLU A 11 8.21 -14.41 3.86
C GLU A 11 6.96 -14.67 4.69
N VAL A 12 6.22 -15.73 4.36
CA VAL A 12 5.04 -16.13 5.15
C VAL A 12 5.49 -16.66 6.52
N VAL A 13 5.03 -16.01 7.58
CA VAL A 13 5.36 -16.34 8.96
C VAL A 13 4.18 -16.96 9.72
N ALA A 14 2.96 -16.70 9.29
CA ALA A 14 1.76 -17.28 9.89
C ALA A 14 0.58 -17.32 8.90
N VAL A 15 -0.42 -18.12 9.25
CA VAL A 15 -1.73 -18.15 8.59
C VAL A 15 -2.78 -17.88 9.67
N MET A 16 -3.60 -16.85 9.45
CA MET A 16 -4.70 -16.50 10.33
C MET A 16 -6.00 -17.10 9.79
N ASP A 17 -6.45 -18.15 10.42
CA ASP A 17 -7.68 -18.90 10.11
C ASP A 17 -8.77 -18.72 11.18
N THR A 18 -8.37 -18.27 12.38
CA THR A 18 -9.24 -18.10 13.55
C THR A 18 -9.29 -16.62 13.93
N TYR A 19 -10.41 -15.98 13.69
CA TYR A 19 -10.70 -14.57 14.01
C TYR A 19 -12.21 -14.36 14.16
N GLU A 20 -12.61 -13.27 14.82
CA GLU A 20 -14.02 -12.96 15.03
C GLU A 20 -14.62 -12.23 13.82
N SER A 21 -13.89 -11.24 13.31
CA SER A 21 -14.30 -10.56 12.07
C SER A 21 -13.11 -10.02 11.29
N LEU A 22 -13.31 -9.87 9.98
CA LEU A 22 -12.39 -9.21 9.06
C LEU A 22 -13.19 -8.33 8.11
N ILE A 23 -12.89 -7.05 8.13
CA ILE A 23 -13.30 -6.11 7.09
C ILE A 23 -12.09 -5.91 6.18
N TRP A 24 -12.26 -6.11 4.90
CA TRP A 24 -11.22 -5.95 3.89
C TRP A 24 -11.78 -5.16 2.71
N THR A 25 -11.24 -3.98 2.46
CA THR A 25 -11.76 -3.05 1.46
C THR A 25 -10.71 -2.81 0.38
N ASP A 26 -10.97 -3.28 -0.82
CA ASP A 26 -10.18 -2.95 -2.02
C ASP A 26 -10.78 -1.71 -2.70
N ARG A 27 -9.92 -0.81 -3.19
CA ARG A 27 -10.34 0.40 -3.91
C ARG A 27 -9.58 0.52 -5.23
N TYR A 28 -10.21 1.16 -6.21
CA TYR A 28 -9.69 1.21 -7.59
C TYR A 28 -8.62 2.27 -7.80
N ASN A 29 -8.80 3.47 -7.24
CA ASN A 29 -7.91 4.61 -7.44
C ASN A 29 -7.33 5.19 -6.14
N SER A 30 -7.49 4.46 -5.04
CA SER A 30 -6.96 4.82 -3.73
C SER A 30 -6.51 3.57 -2.97
N TYR A 31 -5.77 3.75 -1.87
CA TYR A 31 -5.45 2.61 -1.01
C TYR A 31 -6.70 2.02 -0.39
N GLY A 32 -6.71 0.69 -0.24
CA GLY A 32 -7.66 -0.05 0.55
C GLY A 32 -7.33 0.03 2.04
N ASP A 33 -8.21 -0.54 2.86
CA ASP A 33 -8.01 -0.67 4.30
C ASP A 33 -8.55 -2.01 4.81
N PHE A 34 -8.11 -2.37 6.01
CA PHE A 34 -8.63 -3.52 6.71
C PHE A 34 -8.82 -3.26 8.20
N GLU A 35 -9.76 -3.97 8.80
CA GLU A 35 -9.90 -4.13 10.24
C GLU A 35 -10.02 -5.62 10.57
N PHE A 36 -9.11 -6.11 11.38
CA PHE A 36 -9.04 -7.50 11.81
C PHE A 36 -9.31 -7.57 13.31
N TYR A 37 -10.35 -8.30 13.72
CA TYR A 37 -10.82 -8.40 15.07
C TYR A 37 -10.63 -9.81 15.62
N PHE A 38 -9.94 -9.93 16.74
CA PHE A 38 -9.59 -11.19 17.40
C PHE A 38 -9.99 -11.16 18.88
N THR A 39 -10.38 -12.32 19.43
CA THR A 39 -10.24 -12.53 20.87
C THR A 39 -8.75 -12.44 21.23
N MET A 40 -8.42 -11.71 22.29
CA MET A 40 -7.02 -11.48 22.65
C MET A 40 -6.31 -12.77 23.04
N ASP A 41 -5.29 -13.13 22.27
CA ASP A 41 -4.27 -14.13 22.62
C ASP A 41 -2.89 -13.47 22.46
N LYS A 42 -2.06 -13.54 23.50
CA LYS A 42 -0.69 -12.98 23.45
C LYS A 42 0.15 -13.55 22.32
N LYS A 43 -0.12 -14.78 21.88
CA LYS A 43 0.58 -15.42 20.76
C LYS A 43 0.36 -14.71 19.44
N LEU A 44 -0.78 -13.99 19.29
CA LEU A 44 -1.03 -13.21 18.07
C LEU A 44 0.04 -12.14 17.86
N LEU A 45 0.54 -11.53 18.95
CA LEU A 45 1.58 -10.50 18.90
C LEU A 45 2.97 -11.05 18.52
N ASP A 46 3.16 -12.36 18.53
CA ASP A 46 4.40 -12.98 18.02
C ASP A 46 4.46 -12.94 16.49
N TYR A 47 3.31 -12.96 15.84
CA TYR A 47 3.15 -13.03 14.38
C TYR A 47 2.67 -11.73 13.77
N LEU A 48 1.73 -11.02 14.42
CA LEU A 48 1.22 -9.74 13.97
C LEU A 48 2.14 -8.64 14.52
N LYS A 49 2.80 -7.89 13.65
CA LYS A 49 3.72 -6.79 14.00
C LYS A 49 3.50 -5.61 13.07
N GLU A 50 3.79 -4.42 13.56
CA GLU A 50 3.82 -3.22 12.71
C GLU A 50 4.77 -3.43 11.51
N ASP A 51 4.42 -2.87 10.37
CA ASP A 51 5.11 -3.00 9.07
C ASP A 51 5.15 -4.45 8.51
N TYR A 52 4.47 -5.43 9.12
CA TYR A 52 4.21 -6.72 8.49
C TYR A 52 3.05 -6.59 7.52
N TYR A 53 2.95 -7.56 6.60
CA TYR A 53 1.95 -7.52 5.55
C TYR A 53 0.92 -8.62 5.74
N LEU A 54 -0.31 -8.33 5.32
CA LEU A 54 -1.38 -9.31 5.22
C LEU A 54 -1.69 -9.54 3.75
N TRP A 55 -1.86 -10.79 3.39
CA TRP A 55 -2.30 -11.19 2.07
C TRP A 55 -3.56 -12.05 2.15
N ASN A 56 -4.59 -11.57 1.45
CA ASN A 56 -5.80 -12.31 1.17
C ASN A 56 -5.68 -12.95 -0.21
N PRO A 57 -5.69 -14.30 -0.34
CA PRO A 57 -5.58 -14.95 -1.65
C PRO A 57 -6.70 -14.61 -2.65
N ASN A 58 -7.81 -14.05 -2.16
CA ASN A 58 -8.93 -13.60 -3.01
C ASN A 58 -8.84 -12.11 -3.39
N SER A 59 -7.82 -11.39 -2.96
CA SER A 59 -7.57 -9.98 -3.29
C SER A 59 -6.25 -9.86 -4.06
N GLU A 60 -6.18 -8.87 -4.93
CA GLU A 60 -4.93 -8.48 -5.60
C GLU A 60 -4.08 -7.52 -4.75
N HIS A 61 -4.62 -7.02 -3.63
CA HIS A 61 -3.95 -6.08 -2.75
C HIS A 61 -3.31 -6.79 -1.56
N TYR A 62 -2.19 -6.25 -1.14
CA TYR A 62 -1.51 -6.58 0.12
C TYR A 62 -1.74 -5.45 1.09
N MET A 63 -2.02 -5.75 2.36
CA MET A 63 -2.22 -4.75 3.41
C MET A 63 -0.99 -4.66 4.31
N ILE A 64 -0.70 -3.45 4.80
CA ILE A 64 0.36 -3.18 5.78
C ILE A 64 -0.30 -3.08 7.15
N ILE A 65 0.23 -3.77 8.15
CA ILE A 65 -0.21 -3.62 9.53
C ILE A 65 0.35 -2.32 10.08
N GLU A 66 -0.52 -1.38 10.46
CA GLU A 66 -0.12 -0.06 10.92
C GLU A 66 -0.47 0.21 12.38
N GLU A 67 -1.55 -0.36 12.91
CA GLU A 67 -2.01 -0.05 14.26
C GLU A 67 -2.57 -1.28 14.98
N PHE A 68 -2.33 -1.34 16.29
CA PHE A 68 -2.89 -2.31 17.23
C PHE A 68 -3.68 -1.59 18.31
N LYS A 69 -4.90 -2.05 18.55
CA LYS A 69 -5.75 -1.57 19.63
C LYS A 69 -6.24 -2.74 20.47
N ILE A 70 -5.99 -2.69 21.77
CA ILE A 70 -6.54 -3.65 22.71
C ILE A 70 -7.74 -3.00 23.40
N THR A 71 -8.87 -3.69 23.37
CA THR A 71 -10.09 -3.27 24.07
C THR A 71 -10.46 -4.34 25.07
N SER A 72 -10.93 -3.90 26.27
CA SER A 72 -11.42 -4.78 27.31
C SER A 72 -12.89 -4.53 27.56
N ASP A 73 -13.68 -5.58 27.52
CA ASP A 73 -15.09 -5.55 27.83
C ASP A 73 -15.38 -6.52 28.98
N ALA A 74 -16.23 -6.09 29.92
CA ALA A 74 -16.53 -6.89 31.12
C ALA A 74 -17.33 -8.18 30.81
N GLU A 75 -18.04 -8.23 29.67
CA GLU A 75 -18.88 -9.34 29.27
C GLU A 75 -18.19 -10.26 28.26
N SER A 76 -17.43 -9.69 27.30
CA SER A 76 -16.81 -10.41 26.20
C SER A 76 -15.30 -10.64 26.36
N GLY A 77 -14.66 -10.00 27.37
CA GLY A 77 -13.23 -10.13 27.63
C GLY A 77 -12.37 -9.15 26.83
N ASP A 78 -11.11 -9.52 26.63
CA ASP A 78 -10.14 -8.68 25.92
C ASP A 78 -10.12 -9.04 24.44
N HIS A 79 -10.07 -8.02 23.59
CA HIS A 79 -10.01 -8.15 22.15
C HIS A 79 -8.84 -7.37 21.57
N LEU A 80 -8.26 -7.91 20.50
CA LEU A 80 -7.22 -7.29 19.70
C LEU A 80 -7.81 -6.84 18.37
N ILE A 81 -7.69 -5.56 18.06
CA ILE A 81 -8.04 -4.98 16.78
C ILE A 81 -6.75 -4.61 16.06
N VAL A 82 -6.58 -5.07 14.84
CA VAL A 82 -5.43 -4.78 13.99
C VAL A 82 -5.94 -4.07 12.76
N THR A 83 -5.38 -2.91 12.46
CA THR A 83 -5.80 -2.09 11.31
C THR A 83 -4.61 -1.69 10.47
N GLY A 84 -4.89 -1.30 9.24
CA GLY A 84 -3.90 -0.79 8.32
C GLY A 84 -4.47 -0.56 6.93
N ARG A 85 -3.58 -0.22 6.02
CA ARG A 85 -3.91 0.16 4.64
C ARG A 85 -3.17 -0.71 3.65
N SER A 86 -3.63 -0.70 2.40
CA SER A 86 -2.95 -1.42 1.33
C SER A 86 -1.60 -0.80 0.93
N LEU A 87 -0.77 -1.55 0.20
CA LEU A 87 0.61 -1.16 -0.17
C LEU A 87 0.68 0.20 -0.86
N GLU A 88 -0.38 0.65 -1.51
CA GLU A 88 -0.47 1.97 -2.12
C GLU A 88 -0.19 3.09 -1.11
N SER A 89 -0.51 2.87 0.17
CA SER A 89 -0.24 3.83 1.26
C SER A 89 1.25 4.10 1.49
N ILE A 90 2.14 3.27 0.95
CA ILE A 90 3.60 3.51 0.99
C ILE A 90 3.99 4.84 0.31
N LEU A 91 3.19 5.26 -0.67
CA LEU A 91 3.38 6.51 -1.39
C LEU A 91 3.12 7.74 -0.51
N ASP A 92 2.28 7.62 0.54
CA ASP A 92 2.06 8.68 1.55
C ASP A 92 3.35 9.06 2.31
N ARG A 93 4.29 8.12 2.39
CA ARG A 93 5.56 8.33 3.09
C ARG A 93 6.54 9.19 2.28
N ARG A 94 6.14 9.74 1.14
CA ARG A 94 6.99 10.48 0.20
C ARG A 94 6.35 11.77 -0.27
N ILE A 95 7.20 12.77 -0.48
CA ILE A 95 6.81 14.06 -1.07
C ILE A 95 7.62 14.32 -2.33
N ILE A 96 7.05 15.01 -3.28
CA ILE A 96 7.74 15.55 -4.46
C ILE A 96 8.58 16.73 -4.01
N TRP A 97 9.89 16.50 -3.84
CA TRP A 97 10.80 17.49 -3.29
C TRP A 97 11.28 18.45 -4.37
N GLY A 98 10.97 19.71 -4.18
CA GLY A 98 11.29 20.77 -5.16
C GLY A 98 10.27 20.88 -6.28
N GLN A 99 10.42 21.93 -7.05
CA GLN A 99 9.54 22.20 -8.19
C GLN A 99 9.80 21.23 -9.33
N GLN A 100 8.78 20.54 -9.77
CA GLN A 100 8.80 19.66 -10.93
C GLN A 100 7.67 20.02 -11.90
N ILE A 101 8.01 20.15 -13.17
CA ILE A 101 7.06 20.44 -14.26
C ILE A 101 6.97 19.18 -15.11
N PHE A 102 5.74 18.71 -15.33
CA PHE A 102 5.42 17.56 -16.15
C PHE A 102 4.56 18.00 -17.33
N ASN A 103 5.07 17.77 -18.54
CA ASN A 103 4.35 18.02 -19.79
C ASN A 103 4.57 16.83 -20.73
N GLY A 104 3.49 16.23 -21.20
CA GLY A 104 3.52 15.09 -22.11
C GLY A 104 2.83 13.85 -21.58
N ASN A 105 3.41 12.65 -21.78
CA ASN A 105 2.76 11.39 -21.43
C ASN A 105 2.62 11.21 -19.91
N LEU A 106 1.41 10.84 -19.47
CA LEU A 106 1.08 10.67 -18.05
C LEU A 106 1.91 9.58 -17.37
N GLN A 107 2.07 8.43 -18.01
CA GLN A 107 2.82 7.30 -17.40
C GLN A 107 4.30 7.65 -17.21
N ASN A 108 4.91 8.35 -18.19
CA ASN A 108 6.29 8.83 -18.07
C ASN A 108 6.45 9.83 -16.91
N ALA A 109 5.43 10.66 -16.69
CA ALA A 109 5.42 11.62 -15.56
C ALA A 109 5.36 10.86 -14.21
N VAL A 110 4.45 9.89 -14.08
CA VAL A 110 4.34 9.06 -12.88
C VAL A 110 5.62 8.27 -12.64
N GLU A 111 6.19 7.63 -13.67
CA GLU A 111 7.47 6.93 -13.58
C GLU A 111 8.58 7.84 -13.06
N LYS A 112 8.66 9.07 -13.58
CA LYS A 112 9.64 10.05 -13.12
C LYS A 112 9.43 10.44 -11.66
N MET A 113 8.19 10.67 -11.23
CA MET A 113 7.85 10.96 -9.82
C MET A 113 8.31 9.80 -8.92
N LEU A 114 8.00 8.56 -9.29
CA LEU A 114 8.41 7.38 -8.54
C LEU A 114 9.94 7.20 -8.53
N LYS A 115 10.62 7.46 -9.64
CA LYS A 115 12.09 7.45 -9.70
C LYS A 115 12.69 8.46 -8.74
N ASP A 116 12.23 9.70 -8.77
CA ASP A 116 12.80 10.78 -7.98
C ASP A 116 12.48 10.65 -6.47
N CYS A 117 11.36 10.02 -6.11
CA CYS A 117 10.91 9.93 -4.72
C CYS A 117 11.23 8.61 -4.03
N ILE A 118 11.31 7.48 -4.78
CA ILE A 118 11.36 6.13 -4.21
C ILE A 118 12.48 5.28 -4.80
N ILE A 119 12.60 5.21 -6.14
CA ILE A 119 13.47 4.24 -6.83
C ILE A 119 14.93 4.70 -6.81
N LEU A 120 15.17 5.96 -7.19
CA LEU A 120 16.48 6.59 -7.28
C LEU A 120 16.46 8.01 -6.67
N PRO A 121 16.02 8.16 -5.41
CA PRO A 121 15.94 9.46 -4.78
C PRO A 121 17.34 10.05 -4.57
N SER A 122 17.45 11.38 -4.57
CA SER A 122 18.71 12.10 -4.29
C SER A 122 19.23 11.85 -2.87
N ILE A 123 18.37 11.48 -1.93
CA ILE A 123 18.70 11.09 -0.57
C ILE A 123 18.52 9.56 -0.48
N GLY A 124 19.62 8.83 -0.31
CA GLY A 124 19.64 7.36 -0.39
C GLY A 124 18.72 6.67 0.61
N GLU A 125 18.55 7.23 1.81
CA GLU A 125 17.68 6.69 2.87
C GLU A 125 16.19 6.71 2.49
N ARG A 126 15.81 7.44 1.45
CA ARG A 126 14.44 7.46 0.93
C ARG A 126 14.14 6.34 -0.05
N LYS A 127 15.18 5.65 -0.52
CA LYS A 127 15.02 4.55 -1.46
C LYS A 127 14.23 3.40 -0.82
N ILE A 128 13.32 2.84 -1.60
CA ILE A 128 12.70 1.55 -1.31
C ILE A 128 13.29 0.55 -2.30
N ASP A 129 14.03 -0.43 -1.77
CA ASP A 129 14.65 -1.45 -2.61
C ASP A 129 13.60 -2.32 -3.31
N ASN A 130 13.94 -2.78 -4.49
CA ASN A 130 13.07 -3.62 -5.34
C ASN A 130 11.72 -2.99 -5.74
N PHE A 131 11.57 -1.66 -5.57
CA PHE A 131 10.39 -0.96 -6.08
C PHE A 131 10.58 -0.65 -7.57
N THR A 132 9.61 -1.06 -8.40
CA THR A 132 9.64 -0.86 -9.85
C THR A 132 8.32 -0.28 -10.35
N PHE A 133 8.37 0.48 -11.43
CA PHE A 133 7.19 0.95 -12.13
C PHE A 133 6.90 0.03 -13.32
N VAL A 134 5.65 -0.41 -13.43
CA VAL A 134 5.17 -1.18 -14.57
C VAL A 134 4.15 -0.36 -15.33
N ALA A 135 4.51 0.05 -16.55
CA ALA A 135 3.63 0.82 -17.41
C ALA A 135 2.48 -0.04 -17.95
N SER A 136 1.28 0.54 -18.04
CA SER A 136 0.17 -0.10 -18.73
C SER A 136 0.41 -0.14 -20.25
N THR A 137 -0.04 -1.20 -20.88
CA THR A 137 -0.07 -1.35 -22.34
C THR A 137 -1.43 -1.00 -22.96
N ASP A 138 -2.42 -0.64 -22.12
CA ASP A 138 -3.75 -0.23 -22.60
C ASP A 138 -3.65 1.05 -23.44
N PRO A 139 -4.15 1.05 -24.69
CA PRO A 139 -4.10 2.21 -25.57
C PRO A 139 -4.75 3.48 -24.99
N ILE A 140 -5.79 3.32 -24.17
CA ILE A 140 -6.46 4.45 -23.51
C ILE A 140 -5.50 5.11 -22.52
N ILE A 141 -4.82 4.31 -21.69
CA ILE A 141 -3.90 4.80 -20.66
C ILE A 141 -2.62 5.36 -21.31
N THR A 142 -2.08 4.69 -22.34
CA THR A 142 -0.86 5.14 -23.01
C THR A 142 -1.04 6.45 -23.77
N ALA A 143 -2.27 6.82 -24.14
CA ALA A 143 -2.60 8.09 -24.81
C ALA A 143 -2.78 9.26 -23.84
N LEU A 144 -2.88 9.03 -22.53
CA LEU A 144 -3.09 10.07 -21.53
C LEU A 144 -1.90 11.02 -21.44
N THR A 145 -2.21 12.31 -21.30
CA THR A 145 -1.21 13.37 -21.17
C THR A 145 -1.42 14.19 -19.91
N ILE A 146 -0.34 14.80 -19.45
CA ILE A 146 -0.32 15.69 -18.29
C ILE A 146 0.34 17.03 -18.68
N ASP A 147 -0.16 18.13 -18.10
CA ASP A 147 0.48 19.45 -18.11
C ASP A 147 0.28 20.09 -16.75
N LYS A 148 1.18 19.75 -15.80
CA LYS A 148 1.06 20.15 -14.40
C LYS A 148 2.41 20.41 -13.76
N GLN A 149 2.38 21.19 -12.69
CA GLN A 149 3.52 21.46 -11.82
C GLN A 149 3.18 21.07 -10.40
N TYR A 150 4.14 20.44 -9.72
CA TYR A 150 4.05 20.06 -8.30
C TYR A 150 5.26 20.56 -7.54
N THR A 151 5.07 20.90 -6.24
CA THR A 151 6.13 21.38 -5.36
C THR A 151 5.79 21.12 -3.90
N GLY A 152 6.42 20.15 -3.27
CA GLY A 152 6.19 19.81 -1.86
C GLY A 152 4.91 18.99 -1.63
N ASP A 153 4.26 18.53 -2.69
CA ASP A 153 3.03 17.77 -2.63
C ASP A 153 3.30 16.31 -2.18
N CYS A 154 2.35 15.68 -1.47
CA CYS A 154 2.40 14.27 -1.16
C CYS A 154 2.35 13.45 -2.45
N LEU A 155 3.25 12.47 -2.59
CA LEU A 155 3.33 11.65 -3.81
C LEU A 155 2.05 10.85 -4.02
N TYR A 156 1.46 10.33 -2.93
CA TYR A 156 0.21 9.60 -2.99
C TYR A 156 -0.93 10.49 -3.52
N ASP A 157 -1.13 11.66 -2.92
CA ASP A 157 -2.23 12.56 -3.29
C ASP A 157 -2.14 13.00 -4.76
N VAL A 158 -0.90 13.21 -5.25
CA VAL A 158 -0.66 13.56 -6.65
C VAL A 158 -1.05 12.40 -7.57
N ILE A 159 -0.61 11.18 -7.28
CA ILE A 159 -0.91 10.01 -8.12
C ILE A 159 -2.41 9.68 -8.07
N GLN A 160 -3.01 9.71 -6.87
CA GLN A 160 -4.45 9.52 -6.70
C GLN A 160 -5.25 10.56 -7.50
N GLY A 161 -4.93 11.85 -7.36
CA GLY A 161 -5.61 12.92 -8.09
C GLY A 161 -5.50 12.79 -9.61
N LEU A 162 -4.33 12.35 -10.11
CA LEU A 162 -4.14 12.07 -11.54
C LEU A 162 -5.00 10.89 -12.01
N CYS A 163 -5.13 9.85 -11.17
CA CYS A 163 -5.97 8.69 -11.47
C CYS A 163 -7.46 9.06 -11.46
N GLU A 164 -7.90 9.84 -10.48
CA GLU A 164 -9.29 10.32 -10.39
C GLU A 164 -9.67 11.20 -11.58
N GLU A 165 -8.83 12.16 -11.94
CA GLU A 165 -9.07 13.05 -13.08
C GLU A 165 -9.21 12.31 -14.42
N ASN A 166 -8.49 11.21 -14.58
CA ASN A 166 -8.48 10.41 -15.80
C ASN A 166 -9.36 9.16 -15.72
N ASN A 167 -10.04 8.94 -14.59
CA ASN A 167 -10.87 7.77 -14.31
C ASN A 167 -10.13 6.44 -14.53
N ILE A 168 -8.88 6.36 -14.05
CA ILE A 168 -8.03 5.17 -14.08
C ILE A 168 -7.68 4.74 -12.65
N GLY A 169 -7.24 3.50 -12.48
CA GLY A 169 -6.75 2.97 -11.21
C GLY A 169 -5.24 2.79 -11.19
N PHE A 170 -4.70 2.61 -10.00
CA PHE A 170 -3.33 2.16 -9.79
C PHE A 170 -3.30 1.17 -8.64
N LYS A 171 -2.29 0.32 -8.63
CA LYS A 171 -2.05 -0.61 -7.52
C LYS A 171 -0.56 -0.83 -7.30
N VAL A 172 -0.21 -1.16 -6.07
CA VAL A 172 1.12 -1.62 -5.67
C VAL A 172 1.01 -3.08 -5.25
N THR A 173 1.74 -3.96 -5.93
CA THR A 173 1.68 -5.40 -5.69
C THR A 173 3.08 -5.98 -5.50
N LEU A 174 3.16 -7.14 -4.87
CA LEU A 174 4.39 -7.92 -4.80
C LEU A 174 4.53 -8.74 -6.11
N THR A 175 5.69 -8.68 -6.75
CA THR A 175 6.00 -9.51 -7.90
C THR A 175 6.75 -10.76 -7.47
N ASN A 176 6.47 -11.89 -8.13
CA ASN A 176 7.07 -13.20 -7.79
C ASN A 176 8.52 -13.37 -8.29
N GLU A 177 9.22 -12.31 -8.67
CA GLU A 177 10.58 -12.39 -9.22
C GLU A 177 11.67 -12.73 -8.20
N ASN A 178 11.31 -12.85 -6.90
CA ASN A 178 12.23 -13.19 -5.81
C ASN A 178 11.75 -14.40 -4.97
N LYS A 179 11.11 -15.38 -5.60
CA LYS A 179 10.87 -16.67 -4.95
C LYS A 179 11.87 -17.70 -5.40
#